data_e281c483123a8265db1d55efa28b7244
#
_entry.id   e281c483123a8265db1d55efa28b7244
#
_cell.length_a   1.000
_cell.length_b   1.000
_cell.length_c   1.000
_cell.angle_alpha   90.00
_cell.angle_beta   90.00
_cell.angle_gamma   90.00
#
_symmetry.space_group_name_H-M   'P 1'
#
loop_
_entity.id
_entity.type
_entity.pdbx_description
1 polymer ?
#
loop_
_entity_poly.entity_id
_entity_poly.type
_entity_poly.pdbx_seq_one_letter_code
_entity_poly.pdbx_strand_id
1 'polypeptide(L)'
;VPEYPDFEGAGQVYTADYVEADRTGLVHSAPGHGEEDFERGQELGLDVFSPVGPDGVFTDQAGAFEGKYVRDADDDVIATLDEKGNLLASEEGHSINEGHCWRCDSEIVRIVTDQWFITVSDIKEDLLSNIDDSEWHPEEARDERFRNFVEDSPDWNVSRQRYWGIPIPIWTPEGVEDPDPEEWFVVGDREELAELVDQDVDPGEVDLHKPTVDDLTITEDGTTYTRVADVFDVWLDSSVATWGTLNYPAEEDEFEELWPADLIMEAHDQT
;
A
#
# COMPACT_ATOMS: atom_id res chain seq x y z
N VAL A 1 24.81 -18.73 -2.56
CA VAL A 1 24.14 -17.41 -2.53
C VAL A 1 24.89 -16.57 -3.54
N PRO A 2 24.23 -15.89 -4.50
CA PRO A 2 24.88 -14.86 -5.30
C PRO A 2 25.63 -13.90 -4.35
N GLU A 3 26.68 -13.24 -4.83
CA GLU A 3 27.24 -12.12 -4.08
C GLU A 3 26.17 -11.04 -4.10
N TYR A 4 25.36 -10.97 -3.03
CA TYR A 4 24.41 -9.90 -2.84
C TYR A 4 25.16 -8.59 -2.65
N PRO A 5 24.62 -7.46 -3.10
CA PRO A 5 25.17 -6.18 -2.74
C PRO A 5 25.34 -6.09 -1.22
N ASP A 6 26.43 -5.46 -0.77
CA ASP A 6 26.66 -5.19 0.63
C ASP A 6 25.52 -4.28 1.15
N PHE A 7 24.52 -4.86 1.81
CA PHE A 7 23.47 -4.10 2.50
C PHE A 7 23.63 -4.24 4.01
N GLU A 8 23.25 -3.19 4.71
CA GLU A 8 23.47 -3.06 6.14
C GLU A 8 22.63 -4.09 6.90
N GLY A 9 23.25 -4.81 7.81
CA GLY A 9 22.60 -5.84 8.63
C GLY A 9 22.51 -7.24 8.03
N ALA A 10 22.98 -7.47 6.79
CA ALA A 10 22.97 -8.80 6.17
C ALA A 10 23.67 -9.86 7.01
N GLY A 11 22.99 -10.99 7.25
CA GLY A 11 23.53 -12.15 7.97
C GLY A 11 23.74 -11.92 9.49
N GLN A 12 23.24 -10.84 10.04
CA GLN A 12 23.23 -10.61 11.49
C GLN A 12 22.08 -11.35 12.17
N VAL A 13 22.19 -11.57 13.47
CA VAL A 13 21.16 -12.21 14.30
C VAL A 13 20.63 -11.21 15.30
N TYR A 14 19.32 -11.02 15.29
CA TYR A 14 18.59 -10.11 16.18
C TYR A 14 17.61 -10.88 17.04
N THR A 15 17.15 -10.28 18.13
CA THR A 15 16.06 -10.83 18.94
C THR A 15 14.74 -10.25 18.47
N ALA A 16 13.69 -11.09 18.45
CA ALA A 16 12.33 -10.68 18.15
C ALA A 16 11.34 -11.44 19.03
N ASP A 17 10.30 -10.75 19.51
CA ASP A 17 9.34 -11.28 20.47
C ASP A 17 8.41 -12.33 19.84
N TYR A 18 8.20 -12.28 18.51
CA TYR A 18 7.39 -13.23 17.75
C TYR A 18 8.09 -14.57 17.48
N VAL A 19 9.37 -14.72 17.86
CA VAL A 19 10.13 -15.97 17.66
C VAL A 19 9.87 -16.92 18.82
N GLU A 20 9.16 -18.01 18.53
CA GLU A 20 8.84 -19.04 19.52
C GLU A 20 9.95 -20.08 19.64
N ALA A 21 10.18 -20.52 20.89
CA ALA A 21 11.22 -21.52 21.22
C ALA A 21 10.72 -22.98 21.12
N ASP A 22 9.50 -23.21 20.68
CA ASP A 22 8.88 -24.54 20.54
C ASP A 22 9.48 -25.39 19.42
N ARG A 23 10.21 -24.75 18.47
CA ARG A 23 10.98 -25.38 17.40
C ARG A 23 12.47 -25.10 17.58
N THR A 24 13.06 -24.30 16.70
CA THR A 24 14.50 -24.00 16.74
C THR A 24 14.83 -22.74 17.52
N GLY A 25 13.86 -21.87 17.76
CA GLY A 25 14.09 -20.52 18.29
C GLY A 25 14.82 -19.60 17.31
N LEU A 26 14.91 -19.98 16.02
CA LEU A 26 15.52 -19.21 14.96
C LEU A 26 14.55 -19.13 13.77
N VAL A 27 14.36 -17.91 13.25
CA VAL A 27 13.53 -17.62 12.08
C VAL A 27 14.39 -16.83 11.10
N HIS A 28 14.28 -17.16 9.80
CA HIS A 28 14.87 -16.33 8.75
C HIS A 28 14.05 -15.05 8.61
N SER A 29 14.71 -13.90 8.64
CA SER A 29 14.08 -12.60 8.47
C SER A 29 14.37 -12.04 7.09
N ALA A 30 13.33 -11.59 6.38
CA ALA A 30 13.40 -10.98 5.06
C ALA A 30 12.53 -9.71 5.01
N PRO A 31 13.08 -8.53 5.39
CA PRO A 31 12.34 -7.27 5.46
C PRO A 31 11.61 -6.87 4.18
N GLY A 32 12.05 -7.35 3.02
CA GLY A 32 11.39 -7.11 1.73
C GLY A 32 10.17 -8.01 1.45
N HIS A 33 9.87 -9.02 2.30
CA HIS A 33 8.86 -10.05 1.98
C HIS A 33 7.99 -10.49 3.15
N GLY A 34 8.34 -10.17 4.40
CA GLY A 34 7.55 -10.46 5.60
C GLY A 34 7.13 -9.17 6.30
N GLU A 35 5.88 -9.11 6.78
CA GLU A 35 5.34 -7.93 7.46
C GLU A 35 6.06 -7.68 8.79
N GLU A 36 6.12 -8.68 9.66
CA GLU A 36 6.84 -8.61 10.94
C GLU A 36 8.35 -8.41 10.75
N ASP A 37 8.90 -8.95 9.66
CA ASP A 37 10.31 -8.76 9.29
C ASP A 37 10.57 -7.33 8.82
N PHE A 38 9.64 -6.73 8.08
CA PHE A 38 9.70 -5.34 7.64
C PHE A 38 9.66 -4.38 8.83
N GLU A 39 8.66 -4.51 9.71
CA GLU A 39 8.52 -3.70 10.92
C GLU A 39 9.80 -3.78 11.78
N ARG A 40 10.28 -4.99 12.04
CA ARG A 40 11.49 -5.20 12.78
C ARG A 40 12.73 -4.65 12.08
N GLY A 41 12.79 -4.76 10.76
CA GLY A 41 13.84 -4.19 9.93
C GLY A 41 13.90 -2.67 10.06
N GLN A 42 12.76 -2.01 10.04
CA GLN A 42 12.64 -0.56 10.23
C GLN A 42 13.14 -0.12 11.61
N GLU A 43 12.71 -0.80 12.68
CA GLU A 43 13.18 -0.51 14.05
C GLU A 43 14.70 -0.64 14.21
N LEU A 44 15.32 -1.54 13.48
CA LEU A 44 16.76 -1.83 13.54
C LEU A 44 17.58 -1.03 12.52
N GLY A 45 16.92 -0.27 11.62
CA GLY A 45 17.57 0.46 10.54
C GLY A 45 18.23 -0.45 9.50
N LEU A 46 17.58 -1.60 9.19
CA LEU A 46 18.08 -2.53 8.18
C LEU A 46 17.64 -2.09 6.80
N ASP A 47 18.48 -2.33 5.80
CA ASP A 47 18.10 -2.16 4.41
C ASP A 47 16.97 -3.13 4.01
N VAL A 48 16.00 -2.63 3.26
CA VAL A 48 14.91 -3.43 2.69
C VAL A 48 15.33 -3.93 1.31
N PHE A 49 15.56 -5.24 1.20
CA PHE A 49 15.94 -5.88 -0.06
C PHE A 49 14.78 -6.71 -0.61
N SER A 50 14.25 -6.31 -1.76
CA SER A 50 13.12 -6.97 -2.44
C SER A 50 13.47 -7.24 -3.91
N PRO A 51 14.12 -8.36 -4.24
CA PRO A 51 14.53 -8.68 -5.60
C PRO A 51 13.40 -9.26 -6.46
N VAL A 52 12.15 -9.11 -6.07
CA VAL A 52 10.97 -9.61 -6.78
C VAL A 52 10.11 -8.44 -7.24
N GLY A 53 9.81 -8.38 -8.53
CA GLY A 53 8.95 -7.37 -9.11
C GLY A 53 7.45 -7.60 -8.85
N PRO A 54 6.60 -6.64 -9.21
CA PRO A 54 5.14 -6.72 -9.00
C PRO A 54 4.45 -7.83 -9.81
N ASP A 55 5.12 -8.37 -10.81
CA ASP A 55 4.70 -9.53 -11.62
C ASP A 55 5.12 -10.87 -11.01
N GLY A 56 5.78 -10.86 -9.84
CA GLY A 56 6.32 -12.02 -9.16
C GLY A 56 7.59 -12.59 -9.82
N VAL A 57 8.22 -11.82 -10.69
CA VAL A 57 9.45 -12.21 -11.40
C VAL A 57 10.67 -11.59 -10.72
N PHE A 58 11.74 -12.35 -10.61
CA PHE A 58 13.00 -11.85 -10.08
C PHE A 58 13.58 -10.74 -10.97
N THR A 59 13.96 -9.64 -10.34
CA THR A 59 14.65 -8.51 -10.96
C THR A 59 16.15 -8.80 -11.16
N ASP A 60 16.88 -7.89 -11.79
CA ASP A 60 18.33 -7.96 -11.94
C ASP A 60 19.08 -8.08 -10.60
N GLN A 61 18.49 -7.58 -9.51
CA GLN A 61 19.02 -7.71 -8.15
C GLN A 61 19.11 -9.17 -7.68
N ALA A 62 18.32 -10.08 -8.26
CA ALA A 62 18.40 -11.52 -7.97
C ALA A 62 19.55 -12.24 -8.68
N GLY A 63 20.33 -11.55 -9.52
CA GLY A 63 21.50 -12.07 -10.20
C GLY A 63 21.19 -13.29 -11.08
N ALA A 64 21.65 -14.49 -10.69
CA ALA A 64 21.46 -15.71 -11.49
C ALA A 64 20.00 -16.15 -11.67
N PHE A 65 19.07 -15.60 -10.89
CA PHE A 65 17.65 -15.92 -10.94
C PHE A 65 16.83 -14.87 -11.70
N GLU A 66 17.45 -13.79 -12.19
CA GLU A 66 16.80 -12.75 -12.98
C GLU A 66 15.88 -13.32 -14.06
N GLY A 67 14.68 -12.76 -14.19
CA GLY A 67 13.70 -13.12 -15.20
C GLY A 67 12.93 -14.42 -14.93
N LYS A 68 13.17 -15.11 -13.81
CA LYS A 68 12.40 -16.30 -13.42
C LYS A 68 11.23 -15.90 -12.51
N TYR A 69 10.07 -16.55 -12.70
CA TYR A 69 8.98 -16.45 -11.74
C TYR A 69 9.40 -17.07 -10.40
N VAL A 70 9.12 -16.42 -9.31
CA VAL A 70 9.63 -16.76 -7.97
C VAL A 70 9.33 -18.22 -7.57
N ARG A 71 8.14 -18.75 -7.93
CA ARG A 71 7.74 -20.13 -7.59
C ARG A 71 8.37 -21.18 -8.51
N ASP A 72 8.86 -20.79 -9.68
CA ASP A 72 9.56 -21.69 -10.60
C ASP A 72 11.07 -21.79 -10.31
N ALA A 73 11.57 -21.02 -9.35
CA ALA A 73 12.99 -20.94 -9.05
C ALA A 73 13.46 -21.91 -7.95
N ASP A 74 12.56 -22.60 -7.26
CA ASP A 74 12.87 -23.42 -6.08
C ASP A 74 13.93 -24.49 -6.38
N ASP A 75 13.78 -25.23 -7.47
CA ASP A 75 14.74 -26.27 -7.87
C ASP A 75 16.13 -25.69 -8.17
N ASP A 76 16.19 -24.51 -8.81
CA ASP A 76 17.44 -23.83 -9.12
C ASP A 76 18.12 -23.27 -7.86
N VAL A 77 17.33 -22.80 -6.90
CA VAL A 77 17.84 -22.34 -5.60
C VAL A 77 18.43 -23.53 -4.83
N ILE A 78 17.72 -24.65 -4.77
CA ILE A 78 18.19 -25.88 -4.12
C ILE A 78 19.48 -26.37 -4.77
N ALA A 79 19.53 -26.42 -6.10
CA ALA A 79 20.73 -26.83 -6.84
C ALA A 79 21.91 -25.88 -6.57
N THR A 80 21.68 -24.59 -6.54
CA THR A 80 22.70 -23.58 -6.23
C THR A 80 23.26 -23.73 -4.81
N LEU A 81 22.41 -24.02 -3.83
CA LEU A 81 22.82 -24.27 -2.45
C LEU A 81 23.64 -25.55 -2.32
N ASP A 82 23.28 -26.61 -3.05
CA ASP A 82 24.00 -27.88 -3.06
C ASP A 82 25.40 -27.72 -3.72
N GLU A 83 25.48 -27.05 -4.86
CA GLU A 83 26.75 -26.75 -5.53
C GLU A 83 27.72 -25.94 -4.65
N LYS A 84 27.18 -25.03 -3.83
CA LYS A 84 27.97 -24.24 -2.88
C LYS A 84 28.29 -24.97 -1.57
N GLY A 85 27.72 -26.16 -1.36
CA GLY A 85 27.90 -26.94 -0.14
C GLY A 85 27.17 -26.35 1.06
N ASN A 86 26.16 -25.54 0.82
CA ASN A 86 25.32 -24.86 1.84
C ASN A 86 23.99 -25.60 2.11
N LEU A 87 23.64 -26.61 1.31
CA LEU A 87 22.44 -27.43 1.50
C LEU A 87 22.71 -28.54 2.53
N LEU A 88 21.97 -28.55 3.62
CA LEU A 88 22.04 -29.62 4.62
C LEU A 88 21.09 -30.77 4.30
N ALA A 89 19.89 -30.46 3.88
CA ALA A 89 18.86 -31.40 3.47
C ALA A 89 17.79 -30.68 2.65
N SER A 90 17.08 -31.44 1.79
CA SER A 90 15.84 -31.01 1.13
C SER A 90 14.81 -32.10 1.27
N GLU A 91 13.54 -31.77 1.39
CA GLU A 91 12.40 -32.68 1.46
C GLU A 91 11.35 -32.23 0.45
N GLU A 92 10.94 -33.14 -0.42
CA GLU A 92 9.87 -32.92 -1.38
C GLU A 92 8.50 -33.30 -0.78
N GLY A 93 7.45 -32.60 -1.24
CA GLY A 93 6.07 -32.96 -0.89
C GLY A 93 5.65 -32.54 0.54
N HIS A 94 6.40 -31.62 1.16
CA HIS A 94 5.98 -31.01 2.40
C HIS A 94 4.74 -30.12 2.19
N SER A 95 3.66 -30.37 2.94
CA SER A 95 2.45 -29.55 2.84
C SER A 95 2.55 -28.32 3.72
N ILE A 96 2.36 -27.16 3.12
CA ILE A 96 2.25 -25.86 3.81
C ILE A 96 0.90 -25.22 3.49
N ASN A 97 0.46 -24.30 4.36
CA ASN A 97 -0.70 -23.47 4.07
C ASN A 97 -0.21 -22.19 3.39
N GLU A 98 -0.61 -22.01 2.15
CA GLU A 98 -0.31 -20.81 1.35
C GLU A 98 -1.59 -20.00 1.11
N GLY A 99 -1.44 -18.67 1.05
CA GLY A 99 -2.53 -17.79 0.65
C GLY A 99 -2.70 -17.83 -0.88
N HIS A 100 -3.96 -17.94 -1.32
CA HIS A 100 -4.31 -17.86 -2.74
C HIS A 100 -5.20 -16.67 -3.04
N CYS A 101 -5.03 -16.08 -4.22
CA CYS A 101 -5.90 -15.02 -4.70
C CYS A 101 -7.33 -15.56 -4.86
N TRP A 102 -8.29 -14.96 -4.17
CA TRP A 102 -9.70 -15.37 -4.23
C TRP A 102 -10.34 -15.24 -5.63
N ARG A 103 -9.70 -14.51 -6.56
CA ARG A 103 -10.22 -14.25 -7.91
C ARG A 103 -9.64 -15.20 -8.96
N CYS A 104 -8.34 -15.42 -8.96
CA CYS A 104 -7.64 -16.23 -9.98
C CYS A 104 -6.99 -17.50 -9.42
N ASP A 105 -7.08 -17.73 -8.11
CA ASP A 105 -6.52 -18.90 -7.41
C ASP A 105 -4.99 -19.04 -7.54
N SER A 106 -4.28 -18.00 -7.97
CA SER A 106 -2.82 -17.98 -7.95
C SER A 106 -2.30 -17.76 -6.53
N GLU A 107 -1.15 -18.31 -6.23
CA GLU A 107 -0.44 -18.11 -4.97
C GLU A 107 -0.09 -16.63 -4.77
N ILE A 108 -0.19 -16.17 -3.52
CA ILE A 108 0.14 -14.78 -3.17
C ILE A 108 1.66 -14.65 -3.03
N VAL A 109 2.22 -13.62 -3.66
CA VAL A 109 3.60 -13.17 -3.45
C VAL A 109 3.56 -11.90 -2.62
N ARG A 110 4.34 -11.85 -1.55
CA ARG A 110 4.49 -10.67 -0.71
C ARG A 110 5.74 -9.91 -1.13
N ILE A 111 5.57 -8.64 -1.43
CA ILE A 111 6.65 -7.72 -1.81
C ILE A 111 6.42 -6.38 -1.11
N VAL A 112 7.50 -5.67 -0.83
CA VAL A 112 7.43 -4.28 -0.41
C VAL A 112 7.35 -3.41 -1.66
N THR A 113 6.40 -2.47 -1.65
CA THR A 113 6.21 -1.46 -2.70
C THR A 113 5.85 -0.14 -2.06
N ASP A 114 6.13 0.97 -2.75
CA ASP A 114 5.67 2.28 -2.33
C ASP A 114 4.15 2.32 -2.30
N GLN A 115 3.61 2.89 -1.23
CA GLN A 115 2.18 2.94 -0.98
C GLN A 115 1.80 4.32 -0.43
N TRP A 116 0.54 4.70 -0.63
CA TRP A 116 -0.02 5.93 -0.10
C TRP A 116 -0.85 5.62 1.15
N PHE A 117 -0.59 6.36 2.21
CA PHE A 117 -1.24 6.17 3.50
C PHE A 117 -1.95 7.44 3.96
N ILE A 118 -3.09 7.26 4.62
CA ILE A 118 -3.66 8.26 5.52
C ILE A 118 -3.14 7.94 6.92
N THR A 119 -2.48 8.91 7.55
CA THR A 119 -1.91 8.80 8.91
C THR A 119 -3.03 8.82 9.96
N VAL A 120 -3.75 7.71 10.07
CA VAL A 120 -4.82 7.53 11.06
C VAL A 120 -4.28 7.69 12.48
N SER A 121 -3.03 7.31 12.71
CA SER A 121 -2.33 7.47 14.00
C SER A 121 -2.34 8.92 14.49
N ASP A 122 -2.23 9.91 13.60
CA ASP A 122 -2.17 11.32 13.95
C ASP A 122 -3.54 11.91 14.38
N ILE A 123 -4.64 11.32 13.90
CA ILE A 123 -6.01 11.78 14.16
C ILE A 123 -6.82 10.84 15.06
N LYS A 124 -6.18 9.80 15.59
CA LYS A 124 -6.83 8.73 16.36
C LYS A 124 -7.57 9.24 17.60
N GLU A 125 -6.97 10.18 18.34
CA GLU A 125 -7.60 10.77 19.54
C GLU A 125 -8.88 11.54 19.19
N ASP A 126 -8.86 12.28 18.08
CA ASP A 126 -10.03 13.01 17.60
C ASP A 126 -11.14 12.08 17.13
N LEU A 127 -10.78 10.98 16.44
CA LEU A 127 -11.73 9.94 16.03
C LEU A 127 -12.41 9.30 17.24
N LEU A 128 -11.65 8.94 18.27
CA LEU A 128 -12.18 8.35 19.50
C LEU A 128 -13.09 9.32 20.26
N SER A 129 -12.73 10.62 20.30
CA SER A 129 -13.58 11.66 20.89
C SER A 129 -14.90 11.80 20.16
N ASN A 130 -14.89 11.79 18.82
CA ASN A 130 -16.11 11.88 18.00
C ASN A 130 -17.02 10.65 18.18
N ILE A 131 -16.43 9.46 18.39
CA ILE A 131 -17.19 8.24 18.72
C ILE A 131 -17.92 8.42 20.04
N ASP A 132 -17.27 8.99 21.06
CA ASP A 132 -17.86 9.21 22.38
C ASP A 132 -19.00 10.24 22.36
N ASP A 133 -18.92 11.22 21.45
CA ASP A 133 -19.93 12.26 21.30
C ASP A 133 -21.16 11.82 20.46
N SER A 134 -21.10 10.62 19.85
CA SER A 134 -22.17 10.08 19.01
C SER A 134 -23.04 9.06 19.74
N GLU A 135 -24.34 8.97 19.35
CA GLU A 135 -25.29 8.00 19.89
C GLU A 135 -25.42 6.80 18.96
N TRP A 136 -25.21 5.59 19.49
CA TRP A 136 -25.21 4.35 18.72
C TRP A 136 -26.32 3.40 19.13
N HIS A 137 -26.89 2.72 18.14
CA HIS A 137 -27.90 1.68 18.34
C HIS A 137 -27.57 0.42 17.52
N PRO A 138 -27.09 -0.69 18.13
CA PRO A 138 -26.88 -0.87 19.58
C PRO A 138 -25.58 -0.22 20.10
N GLU A 139 -25.52 0.13 21.38
CA GLU A 139 -24.34 0.72 22.02
C GLU A 139 -23.11 -0.20 21.95
N GLU A 140 -23.31 -1.52 22.00
CA GLU A 140 -22.22 -2.50 21.90
C GLU A 140 -21.44 -2.39 20.59
N ALA A 141 -22.09 -1.94 19.51
CA ALA A 141 -21.40 -1.71 18.24
C ALA A 141 -20.36 -0.58 18.35
N ARG A 142 -20.64 0.45 19.16
CA ARG A 142 -19.69 1.52 19.47
C ARG A 142 -18.58 1.01 20.38
N ASP A 143 -18.95 0.50 21.58
CA ASP A 143 -18.04 0.33 22.70
C ASP A 143 -17.12 -0.88 22.55
N GLU A 144 -17.62 -1.97 21.94
CA GLU A 144 -16.92 -3.25 21.86
C GLU A 144 -16.34 -3.54 20.47
N ARG A 145 -16.82 -2.84 19.42
CA ARG A 145 -16.41 -3.14 18.07
C ARG A 145 -15.72 -1.95 17.39
N PHE A 146 -16.45 -0.88 17.14
CA PHE A 146 -15.92 0.24 16.35
C PHE A 146 -14.83 0.99 17.10
N ARG A 147 -15.00 1.21 18.39
CA ARG A 147 -13.98 1.83 19.24
C ARG A 147 -12.68 1.01 19.24
N ASN A 148 -12.76 -0.29 19.51
CA ASN A 148 -11.60 -1.16 19.50
C ASN A 148 -10.93 -1.19 18.11
N PHE A 149 -11.73 -1.21 17.05
CA PHE A 149 -11.20 -1.13 15.69
C PHE A 149 -10.37 0.15 15.49
N VAL A 150 -10.87 1.32 15.90
CA VAL A 150 -10.16 2.59 15.78
C VAL A 150 -8.91 2.61 16.68
N GLU A 151 -9.00 2.11 17.92
CA GLU A 151 -7.88 2.02 18.85
C GLU A 151 -6.71 1.19 18.27
N ASP A 152 -7.03 0.07 17.61
CA ASP A 152 -6.05 -0.86 17.05
C ASP A 152 -5.68 -0.57 15.59
N SER A 153 -6.37 0.36 14.91
CA SER A 153 -6.14 0.65 13.50
C SER A 153 -4.72 1.14 13.24
N PRO A 154 -4.02 0.53 12.29
CA PRO A 154 -2.81 1.11 11.71
C PRO A 154 -3.16 2.30 10.80
N ASP A 155 -2.12 2.95 10.26
CA ASP A 155 -2.31 3.90 9.17
C ASP A 155 -2.95 3.22 7.97
N TRP A 156 -3.87 3.91 7.31
CA TRP A 156 -4.68 3.32 6.25
C TRP A 156 -3.99 3.41 4.90
N ASN A 157 -3.57 2.27 4.35
CA ASN A 157 -3.12 2.17 2.98
C ASN A 157 -4.30 2.41 2.02
N VAL A 158 -4.28 3.55 1.32
CA VAL A 158 -5.34 3.96 0.39
C VAL A 158 -5.01 3.72 -1.08
N SER A 159 -3.80 3.31 -1.42
CA SER A 159 -3.40 3.04 -2.80
C SER A 159 -3.65 1.59 -3.21
N ARG A 160 -4.01 1.40 -4.48
CA ARG A 160 -4.20 0.07 -5.09
C ARG A 160 -3.58 0.03 -6.48
N GLN A 161 -2.75 -0.98 -6.73
CA GLN A 161 -2.18 -1.27 -8.05
C GLN A 161 -3.25 -1.97 -8.91
N ARG A 162 -4.27 -1.21 -9.34
CA ARG A 162 -5.37 -1.69 -10.17
C ARG A 162 -5.56 -0.82 -11.38
N TYR A 163 -6.16 -1.42 -12.41
CA TYR A 163 -6.51 -0.68 -13.63
C TYR A 163 -7.74 0.20 -13.42
N TRP A 164 -8.79 -0.31 -12.76
CA TRP A 164 -10.04 0.40 -12.55
C TRP A 164 -10.22 0.85 -11.10
N GLY A 165 -10.56 2.09 -10.94
CA GLY A 165 -10.83 2.79 -9.68
C GLY A 165 -10.72 4.29 -9.89
N ILE A 166 -10.83 5.09 -8.84
CA ILE A 166 -10.57 6.53 -8.87
C ILE A 166 -9.05 6.75 -8.85
N PRO A 167 -8.46 7.30 -9.92
CA PRO A 167 -7.04 7.58 -9.97
C PRO A 167 -6.62 8.58 -8.89
N ILE A 168 -5.49 8.34 -8.25
CA ILE A 168 -4.92 9.28 -7.28
C ILE A 168 -4.56 10.58 -8.02
N PRO A 169 -5.12 11.76 -7.64
CA PRO A 169 -4.96 13.00 -8.38
C PRO A 169 -3.67 13.74 -8.00
N ILE A 170 -2.55 13.03 -8.01
CA ILE A 170 -1.23 13.57 -7.66
C ILE A 170 -0.25 13.32 -8.80
N TRP A 171 0.47 14.34 -9.21
CA TRP A 171 1.57 14.30 -10.17
C TRP A 171 2.89 14.51 -9.44
N THR A 172 3.84 13.62 -9.66
CA THR A 172 5.18 13.64 -9.06
C THR A 172 6.25 13.78 -10.12
N PRO A 173 7.45 14.31 -9.80
CA PRO A 173 8.53 14.45 -10.76
C PRO A 173 8.94 13.12 -11.35
N GLU A 174 9.02 13.03 -12.68
CA GLU A 174 9.38 11.79 -13.37
C GLU A 174 10.81 11.35 -13.03
N GLY A 175 10.96 10.07 -12.64
CA GLY A 175 12.26 9.46 -12.37
C GLY A 175 12.92 9.86 -11.05
N VAL A 176 12.19 10.53 -10.17
CA VAL A 176 12.63 10.83 -8.80
C VAL A 176 12.03 9.78 -7.86
N GLU A 177 12.90 9.05 -7.16
CA GLU A 177 12.48 8.16 -6.07
C GLU A 177 12.23 9.00 -4.82
N ASP A 178 11.09 8.80 -4.15
CA ASP A 178 10.69 9.48 -2.92
C ASP A 178 10.77 11.02 -3.00
N PRO A 179 10.02 11.67 -3.92
CA PRO A 179 10.05 13.12 -4.09
C PRO A 179 9.43 13.81 -2.87
N ASP A 180 9.97 14.98 -2.52
CA ASP A 180 9.43 15.81 -1.44
C ASP A 180 7.95 16.15 -1.72
N PRO A 181 7.03 15.99 -0.73
CA PRO A 181 5.64 16.39 -0.88
C PRO A 181 5.43 17.85 -1.33
N GLU A 182 6.39 18.75 -1.04
CA GLU A 182 6.36 20.14 -1.53
C GLU A 182 6.55 20.25 -3.05
N GLU A 183 7.06 19.19 -3.69
CA GLU A 183 7.28 19.11 -5.14
C GLU A 183 6.10 18.47 -5.89
N TRP A 184 5.03 18.05 -5.20
CA TRP A 184 3.88 17.42 -5.84
C TRP A 184 2.87 18.44 -6.35
N PHE A 185 2.18 18.09 -7.46
CA PHE A 185 0.93 18.72 -7.85
C PHE A 185 -0.24 17.88 -7.39
N VAL A 186 -1.03 18.41 -6.46
CA VAL A 186 -2.27 17.79 -6.01
C VAL A 186 -3.42 18.54 -6.68
N VAL A 187 -4.16 17.86 -7.53
CA VAL A 187 -5.21 18.47 -8.37
C VAL A 187 -6.58 18.26 -7.74
N GLY A 188 -7.26 19.36 -7.42
CA GLY A 188 -8.55 19.35 -6.71
C GLY A 188 -9.78 19.22 -7.62
N ASP A 189 -9.72 19.74 -8.83
CA ASP A 189 -10.85 19.72 -9.76
C ASP A 189 -10.43 19.65 -11.23
N ARG A 190 -11.41 19.60 -12.15
CA ARG A 190 -11.19 19.45 -13.59
C ARG A 190 -10.67 20.71 -14.25
N GLU A 191 -11.08 21.85 -13.74
CA GLU A 191 -10.67 23.19 -14.21
C GLU A 191 -9.19 23.39 -13.89
N GLU A 192 -8.77 23.09 -12.69
CA GLU A 192 -7.35 23.14 -12.27
C GLU A 192 -6.52 22.14 -13.08
N LEU A 193 -7.02 20.92 -13.32
CA LEU A 193 -6.34 19.95 -14.16
C LEU A 193 -6.08 20.51 -15.56
N ALA A 194 -7.10 21.10 -16.17
CA ALA A 194 -6.99 21.65 -17.53
C ALA A 194 -6.02 22.86 -17.62
N GLU A 195 -5.84 23.60 -16.52
CA GLU A 195 -4.90 24.70 -16.43
C GLU A 195 -3.44 24.24 -16.26
N LEU A 196 -3.24 23.10 -15.59
CA LEU A 196 -1.90 22.62 -15.22
C LEU A 196 -1.27 21.71 -16.27
N VAL A 197 -2.06 20.88 -16.95
CA VAL A 197 -1.52 19.87 -17.89
C VAL A 197 -1.05 20.47 -19.20
N ASP A 198 -0.03 19.83 -19.79
CA ASP A 198 0.56 20.24 -21.06
C ASP A 198 -0.38 20.03 -22.27
N GLN A 199 -1.34 19.11 -22.13
CA GLN A 199 -2.29 18.76 -23.17
C GLN A 199 -3.47 19.74 -23.16
N ASP A 200 -4.01 20.02 -24.36
CA ASP A 200 -5.23 20.83 -24.50
C ASP A 200 -6.45 19.93 -24.19
N VAL A 201 -7.00 20.06 -23.00
CA VAL A 201 -8.15 19.28 -22.51
C VAL A 201 -9.33 20.18 -22.19
N ASP A 202 -10.54 19.71 -22.49
CA ASP A 202 -11.77 20.36 -22.08
C ASP A 202 -12.18 19.81 -20.69
N PRO A 203 -12.23 20.64 -19.64
CA PRO A 203 -12.59 20.17 -18.29
C PRO A 203 -13.98 19.53 -18.24
N GLY A 204 -14.91 19.91 -19.12
CA GLY A 204 -16.24 19.32 -19.20
C GLY A 204 -16.29 17.93 -19.84
N GLU A 205 -15.28 17.55 -20.64
CA GLU A 205 -15.25 16.33 -21.44
C GLU A 205 -14.12 15.37 -21.05
N VAL A 206 -13.09 15.81 -20.31
CA VAL A 206 -11.94 14.98 -19.95
C VAL A 206 -12.35 13.77 -19.12
N ASP A 207 -11.95 12.58 -19.56
CA ASP A 207 -12.14 11.35 -18.79
C ASP A 207 -11.01 11.22 -17.75
N LEU A 208 -11.39 11.29 -16.47
CA LEU A 208 -10.45 11.18 -15.34
C LEU A 208 -10.06 9.74 -14.99
N HIS A 209 -10.57 8.73 -15.75
CA HIS A 209 -10.19 7.33 -15.54
C HIS A 209 -8.95 6.95 -16.35
N LYS A 210 -8.33 5.86 -15.94
CA LYS A 210 -7.27 5.20 -16.72
C LYS A 210 -7.84 4.65 -18.03
N PRO A 211 -7.10 4.69 -19.14
CA PRO A 211 -5.72 5.18 -19.25
C PRO A 211 -5.62 6.69 -19.54
N THR A 212 -6.73 7.38 -19.79
CA THR A 212 -6.75 8.75 -20.30
C THR A 212 -6.01 9.72 -19.40
N VAL A 213 -6.26 9.66 -18.09
CA VAL A 213 -5.63 10.54 -17.12
C VAL A 213 -4.13 10.27 -16.95
N ASP A 214 -3.67 9.04 -17.22
CA ASP A 214 -2.26 8.65 -17.15
C ASP A 214 -1.42 9.27 -18.27
N ASP A 215 -2.05 9.67 -19.38
CA ASP A 215 -1.39 10.34 -20.51
C ASP A 215 -1.22 11.86 -20.29
N LEU A 216 -1.78 12.39 -19.19
CA LEU A 216 -1.69 13.82 -18.86
C LEU A 216 -0.44 14.10 -18.04
N THR A 217 0.38 15.03 -18.54
CA THR A 217 1.63 15.45 -17.90
C THR A 217 1.60 16.92 -17.56
N ILE A 218 2.37 17.32 -16.57
CA ILE A 218 2.59 18.70 -16.18
C ILE A 218 4.07 18.99 -16.40
N THR A 219 4.41 20.13 -17.01
CA THR A 219 5.81 20.57 -17.13
C THR A 219 5.99 21.90 -16.42
N GLU A 220 6.82 21.92 -15.38
CA GLU A 220 7.20 23.14 -14.67
C GLU A 220 8.73 23.24 -14.56
N ASP A 221 9.29 24.40 -14.87
CA ASP A 221 10.73 24.71 -14.81
C ASP A 221 11.64 23.67 -15.50
N GLY A 222 11.12 22.98 -16.53
CA GLY A 222 11.84 21.97 -17.31
C GLY A 222 11.81 20.57 -16.70
N THR A 223 11.08 20.37 -15.61
CA THR A 223 10.78 19.06 -15.01
C THR A 223 9.42 18.59 -15.50
N THR A 224 9.34 17.34 -15.91
CA THR A 224 8.08 16.67 -16.28
C THR A 224 7.54 15.94 -15.05
N TYR A 225 6.26 16.08 -14.80
CA TYR A 225 5.54 15.41 -13.75
C TYR A 225 4.54 14.44 -14.36
N THR A 226 4.49 13.23 -13.82
CA THR A 226 3.56 12.19 -14.23
C THR A 226 2.66 11.81 -13.07
N ARG A 227 1.45 11.39 -13.38
CA ARG A 227 0.49 11.01 -12.36
C ARG A 227 0.93 9.74 -11.63
N VAL A 228 0.71 9.69 -10.33
CA VAL A 228 0.84 8.46 -9.53
C VAL A 228 0.01 7.33 -10.15
N ALA A 229 0.63 6.22 -10.53
CA ALA A 229 0.00 5.17 -11.33
C ALA A 229 -1.16 4.44 -10.64
N ASP A 230 -1.25 4.54 -9.32
CA ASP A 230 -2.24 3.86 -8.50
C ASP A 230 -3.64 4.50 -8.58
N VAL A 231 -4.61 3.75 -8.10
CA VAL A 231 -5.99 4.21 -7.86
C VAL A 231 -6.28 4.12 -6.37
N PHE A 232 -7.28 4.88 -5.90
CA PHE A 232 -7.72 4.80 -4.53
C PHE A 232 -8.40 3.48 -4.19
N ASP A 233 -8.34 3.11 -2.93
CA ASP A 233 -9.17 2.09 -2.33
C ASP A 233 -10.65 2.46 -2.47
N VAL A 234 -11.46 1.52 -2.92
CA VAL A 234 -12.92 1.70 -3.08
C VAL A 234 -13.62 2.11 -1.77
N TRP A 235 -13.05 1.79 -0.62
CA TRP A 235 -13.56 2.21 0.67
C TRP A 235 -13.37 3.71 0.92
N LEU A 236 -12.32 4.31 0.35
CA LEU A 236 -12.16 5.76 0.36
C LEU A 236 -13.29 6.43 -0.45
N ASP A 237 -13.62 5.90 -1.63
CA ASP A 237 -14.71 6.41 -2.45
C ASP A 237 -16.04 6.42 -1.70
N SER A 238 -16.33 5.34 -0.97
CA SER A 238 -17.57 5.26 -0.19
C SER A 238 -17.54 6.16 1.05
N SER A 239 -16.39 6.31 1.69
CA SER A 239 -16.26 7.14 2.89
C SER A 239 -16.50 8.63 2.62
N VAL A 240 -16.08 9.13 1.43
CA VAL A 240 -16.29 10.53 1.05
C VAL A 240 -17.74 10.84 0.67
N ALA A 241 -18.62 9.84 0.50
CA ALA A 241 -20.01 10.06 0.10
C ALA A 241 -20.78 10.96 1.06
N THR A 242 -20.44 10.96 2.35
CA THR A 242 -21.11 11.77 3.37
C THR A 242 -20.95 13.26 3.17
N TRP A 243 -19.81 13.74 2.68
CA TRP A 243 -19.57 15.16 2.39
C TRP A 243 -19.48 15.44 0.88
N GLY A 244 -19.10 14.47 0.08
CA GLY A 244 -19.07 14.60 -1.37
C GLY A 244 -20.44 14.81 -1.98
N THR A 245 -21.51 14.25 -1.38
CA THR A 245 -22.91 14.52 -1.79
C THR A 245 -23.36 15.93 -1.49
N LEU A 246 -22.69 16.65 -0.59
CA LEU A 246 -22.88 18.06 -0.29
C LEU A 246 -21.93 18.97 -1.10
N ASN A 247 -21.25 18.39 -2.09
CA ASN A 247 -20.31 19.08 -2.96
C ASN A 247 -19.22 19.86 -2.19
N TYR A 248 -18.81 19.35 -1.01
CA TYR A 248 -17.71 19.93 -0.25
C TYR A 248 -16.37 19.58 -0.92
N PRO A 249 -15.40 20.51 -1.01
CA PRO A 249 -15.41 21.87 -0.40
C PRO A 249 -15.98 22.98 -1.31
N ALA A 250 -16.48 22.67 -2.52
CA ALA A 250 -16.92 23.68 -3.48
C ALA A 250 -18.17 24.46 -3.00
N GLU A 251 -19.08 23.81 -2.27
CA GLU A 251 -20.31 24.40 -1.73
C GLU A 251 -20.27 24.41 -0.18
N GLU A 252 -19.36 25.17 0.39
CA GLU A 252 -19.09 25.22 1.83
C GLU A 252 -20.31 25.67 2.65
N ASP A 253 -21.08 26.64 2.16
CA ASP A 253 -22.29 27.13 2.84
C ASP A 253 -23.36 26.02 3.02
N GLU A 254 -23.56 25.16 2.02
CA GLU A 254 -24.49 24.04 2.09
C GLU A 254 -23.97 22.94 3.02
N PHE A 255 -22.68 22.71 2.98
CA PHE A 255 -22.03 21.76 3.89
C PHE A 255 -22.18 22.20 5.35
N GLU A 256 -21.90 23.47 5.70
CA GLU A 256 -22.04 23.99 7.07
C GLU A 256 -23.48 23.89 7.59
N GLU A 257 -24.49 24.03 6.71
CA GLU A 257 -25.89 23.93 7.09
C GLU A 257 -26.35 22.48 7.34
N LEU A 258 -25.82 21.51 6.58
CA LEU A 258 -26.32 20.13 6.55
C LEU A 258 -25.42 19.13 7.24
N TRP A 259 -24.18 19.48 7.55
CA TRP A 259 -23.23 18.62 8.25
C TRP A 259 -23.17 18.98 9.75
N PRO A 260 -23.04 17.98 10.65
CA PRO A 260 -23.00 16.53 10.40
C PRO A 260 -24.38 15.92 10.11
N ALA A 261 -24.39 14.72 9.53
CA ALA A 261 -25.62 13.99 9.28
C ALA A 261 -26.35 13.67 10.61
N ASP A 262 -27.69 13.87 10.65
CA ASP A 262 -28.51 13.57 11.82
C ASP A 262 -28.60 12.08 12.13
N LEU A 263 -28.52 11.25 11.09
CA LEU A 263 -28.59 9.79 11.19
C LEU A 263 -27.75 9.13 10.09
N ILE A 264 -26.87 8.22 10.51
CA ILE A 264 -26.15 7.32 9.62
C ILE A 264 -26.61 5.89 9.93
N MET A 265 -26.99 5.13 8.88
CA MET A 265 -27.38 3.73 9.01
C MET A 265 -26.45 2.87 8.17
N GLU A 266 -25.64 2.06 8.85
CA GLU A 266 -24.68 1.16 8.22
C GLU A 266 -24.99 -0.30 8.51
N ALA A 267 -24.53 -1.17 7.64
CA ALA A 267 -24.59 -2.61 7.90
C ALA A 267 -23.50 -3.01 8.90
N HIS A 268 -23.76 -4.09 9.62
CA HIS A 268 -22.88 -4.61 10.66
C HIS A 268 -21.42 -4.89 10.19
N ASP A 269 -21.24 -5.18 8.91
CA ASP A 269 -19.93 -5.42 8.29
C ASP A 269 -19.16 -4.13 7.93
N GLN A 270 -19.76 -2.96 8.18
CA GLN A 270 -19.14 -1.66 7.98
C GLN A 270 -18.59 -1.05 9.29
N THR A 271 -18.71 -1.76 10.41
CA THR A 271 -18.24 -1.31 11.72
C THR A 271 -17.11 -2.15 12.26
#